data_a082699eeb02b7de16be6d7e0766adde
#
_entry.id   a082699eeb02b7de16be6d7e0766adde
#
_cell.length_a   1.000
_cell.length_b   1.000
_cell.length_c   1.000
_cell.angle_alpha   90.00
_cell.angle_beta   90.00
_cell.angle_gamma   90.00
#
_symmetry.space_group_name_H-M   'P 1'
#
loop_
_entity.id
_entity.type
_entity.pdbx_description
1 polymer ?
#
loop_
_entity_poly.entity_id
_entity_poly.type
_entity_poly.pdbx_seq_one_letter_code
_entity_poly.pdbx_strand_id
1 'polypeptide(L)'
;MAQNLEKFLVDLSPADALILDSYCVLCDCLSGYLGEGFEIVVHSLGRSDYFIKRIANGHHSDRVAGALGLGMSETPGGAVEHLRIKLQQGKQPVTVYFSENAKGDVFRSATIGIVGEGRRLIGMMCFNFFLNTPLSEIIELFTIPKNVVVRKARLAPCMDQNYDTILIETIREAQQTVMDDSDIPAKGKKKEIIRRLNEAGVFNVKTGVAMCANILGIRTATVHMHLRNLAAEHR
;
A
#
# COMPACT_ATOMS: atom_id res chain seq x y z
N MET A 1 -4.71 31.04 -21.75
CA MET A 1 -4.25 29.78 -21.13
C MET A 1 -5.35 29.04 -20.33
N ALA A 2 -6.24 29.72 -19.61
CA ALA A 2 -7.29 29.05 -18.79
C ALA A 2 -8.33 28.26 -19.61
N GLN A 3 -8.76 28.75 -20.77
CA GLN A 3 -9.83 28.11 -21.57
C GLN A 3 -9.53 26.70 -22.08
N ASN A 4 -8.26 26.27 -22.14
CA ASN A 4 -7.91 24.96 -22.68
C ASN A 4 -7.91 23.86 -21.60
N LEU A 5 -8.00 24.19 -20.31
CA LEU A 5 -7.96 23.26 -19.19
C LEU A 5 -9.36 22.89 -18.70
N GLU A 6 -10.36 23.74 -18.92
CA GLU A 6 -11.76 23.50 -18.49
C GLU A 6 -12.34 22.18 -19.03
N LYS A 7 -11.92 21.77 -20.25
CA LYS A 7 -12.35 20.51 -20.86
C LYS A 7 -11.90 19.25 -20.12
N PHE A 8 -10.93 19.38 -19.21
CA PHE A 8 -10.41 18.26 -18.40
C PHE A 8 -11.00 18.21 -17.00
N LEU A 9 -11.65 19.28 -16.56
CA LEU A 9 -12.22 19.37 -15.24
C LEU A 9 -13.45 18.47 -15.11
N VAL A 10 -13.57 17.83 -13.96
CA VAL A 10 -14.68 16.92 -13.62
C VAL A 10 -15.35 17.33 -12.31
N ASP A 11 -16.63 17.06 -12.19
CA ASP A 11 -17.31 17.17 -10.90
C ASP A 11 -16.99 15.92 -10.09
N LEU A 12 -16.33 16.10 -8.96
CA LEU A 12 -15.92 15.00 -8.09
C LEU A 12 -17.11 14.51 -7.24
N SER A 13 -17.29 13.20 -7.21
CA SER A 13 -18.17 12.58 -6.22
C SER A 13 -17.49 12.49 -4.85
N PRO A 14 -18.23 12.17 -3.77
CA PRO A 14 -17.61 11.87 -2.46
C PRO A 14 -16.61 10.70 -2.52
N ALA A 15 -16.87 9.68 -3.36
CA ALA A 15 -15.94 8.57 -3.55
C ALA A 15 -14.68 9.01 -4.30
N ASP A 16 -14.80 9.86 -5.31
CA ASP A 16 -13.65 10.44 -6.02
C ASP A 16 -12.75 11.25 -5.06
N ALA A 17 -13.36 12.02 -4.16
CA ALA A 17 -12.63 12.79 -3.16
C ALA A 17 -11.83 11.88 -2.20
N LEU A 18 -12.43 10.79 -1.71
CA LEU A 18 -11.75 9.79 -0.87
C LEU A 18 -10.59 9.09 -1.60
N ILE A 19 -10.77 8.81 -2.89
CA ILE A 19 -9.69 8.26 -3.72
C ILE A 19 -8.52 9.24 -3.78
N LEU A 20 -8.77 10.51 -4.08
CA LEU A 20 -7.73 11.55 -4.12
C LEU A 20 -7.03 11.72 -2.77
N ASP A 21 -7.77 11.69 -1.66
CA ASP A 21 -7.21 11.76 -0.31
C ASP A 21 -6.29 10.57 -0.01
N SER A 22 -6.65 9.38 -0.47
CA SER A 22 -5.79 8.18 -0.37
C SER A 22 -4.45 8.37 -1.10
N TYR A 23 -4.46 9.01 -2.27
CA TYR A 23 -3.23 9.36 -2.98
C TYR A 23 -2.41 10.44 -2.27
N CYS A 24 -3.04 11.35 -1.52
CA CYS A 24 -2.32 12.30 -0.69
C CYS A 24 -1.57 11.60 0.46
N VAL A 25 -2.20 10.63 1.11
CA VAL A 25 -1.55 9.79 2.13
C VAL A 25 -0.38 9.00 1.52
N LEU A 26 -0.56 8.44 0.32
CA LEU A 26 0.49 7.75 -0.42
C LEU A 26 1.66 8.68 -0.76
N CYS A 27 1.40 9.93 -1.15
CA CYS A 27 2.40 10.96 -1.39
C CYS A 27 3.28 11.18 -0.14
N ASP A 28 2.67 11.34 1.03
CA ASP A 28 3.39 11.55 2.29
C ASP A 28 4.25 10.34 2.67
N CYS A 29 3.69 9.14 2.54
CA CYS A 29 4.42 7.90 2.81
C CYS A 29 5.63 7.74 1.89
N LEU A 30 5.45 7.92 0.59
CA LEU A 30 6.51 7.74 -0.41
C LEU A 30 7.58 8.82 -0.31
N SER A 31 7.22 10.05 0.06
CA SER A 31 8.18 11.11 0.32
C SER A 31 9.16 10.72 1.43
N GLY A 32 8.65 10.22 2.55
CA GLY A 32 9.51 9.74 3.65
C GLY A 32 10.33 8.51 3.29
N TYR A 33 9.84 7.67 2.38
CA TYR A 33 10.51 6.43 1.98
C TYR A 33 11.57 6.65 0.88
N LEU A 34 11.31 7.53 -0.08
CA LEU A 34 12.17 7.80 -1.25
C LEU A 34 13.17 8.94 -1.01
N GLY A 35 12.96 9.75 0.05
CA GLY A 35 13.85 10.85 0.40
C GLY A 35 13.70 12.11 -0.46
N GLU A 36 14.57 13.08 -0.22
CA GLU A 36 14.44 14.43 -0.76
C GLU A 36 14.71 14.56 -2.25
N GLY A 37 15.43 13.61 -2.86
CA GLY A 37 15.68 13.59 -4.31
C GLY A 37 14.43 13.37 -5.18
N PHE A 38 13.28 13.02 -4.56
CA PHE A 38 12.02 12.79 -5.25
C PHE A 38 10.99 13.87 -4.92
N GLU A 39 10.60 14.66 -5.92
CA GLU A 39 9.40 15.48 -5.83
C GLU A 39 8.18 14.62 -6.19
N ILE A 40 7.17 14.59 -5.33
CA ILE A 40 5.93 13.85 -5.54
C ILE A 40 4.76 14.83 -5.48
N VAL A 41 3.90 14.79 -6.50
CA VAL A 41 2.80 15.74 -6.62
C VAL A 41 1.49 15.02 -6.90
N VAL A 42 0.45 15.34 -6.15
CA VAL A 42 -0.92 14.90 -6.42
C VAL A 42 -1.73 16.09 -6.93
N HIS A 43 -2.22 15.96 -8.16
CA HIS A 43 -3.10 16.95 -8.79
C HIS A 43 -4.54 16.47 -8.77
N SER A 44 -5.47 17.36 -8.44
CA SER A 44 -6.90 17.17 -8.64
C SER A 44 -7.33 17.73 -10.00
N LEU A 45 -8.26 17.07 -10.65
CA LEU A 45 -9.01 17.59 -11.81
C LEU A 45 -10.42 18.02 -11.44
N GLY A 46 -10.71 18.15 -10.15
CA GLY A 46 -11.99 18.64 -9.67
C GLY A 46 -12.25 20.08 -10.10
N ARG A 47 -13.45 20.37 -10.58
CA ARG A 47 -13.84 21.72 -11.04
C ARG A 47 -13.73 22.77 -9.94
N SER A 48 -14.09 22.41 -8.72
CA SER A 48 -13.99 23.27 -7.53
C SER A 48 -12.64 23.18 -6.82
N ASP A 49 -11.79 22.22 -7.23
CA ASP A 49 -10.64 21.73 -6.48
C ASP A 49 -9.41 21.56 -7.40
N TYR A 50 -9.40 22.36 -8.48
CA TYR A 50 -8.39 22.32 -9.53
C TYR A 50 -7.08 22.95 -9.06
N PHE A 51 -6.21 22.15 -8.42
CA PHE A 51 -4.93 22.60 -7.89
C PHE A 51 -4.02 21.42 -7.52
N ILE A 52 -2.80 21.75 -7.14
CA ILE A 52 -1.91 20.81 -6.47
C ILE A 52 -2.49 20.51 -5.09
N LYS A 53 -3.07 19.31 -4.93
CA LYS A 53 -3.70 18.88 -3.68
C LYS A 53 -2.68 18.52 -2.62
N ARG A 54 -1.59 17.88 -3.04
CA ARG A 54 -0.46 17.53 -2.17
C ARG A 54 0.84 17.58 -2.96
N ILE A 55 1.91 18.05 -2.32
CA ILE A 55 3.25 18.04 -2.87
C ILE A 55 4.26 17.76 -1.77
N ALA A 56 5.24 16.92 -2.09
CA ALA A 56 6.42 16.68 -1.29
C ALA A 56 7.65 17.12 -2.09
N ASN A 57 8.63 17.71 -1.40
CA ASN A 57 9.87 18.22 -1.97
C ASN A 57 9.69 19.18 -3.14
N GLY A 58 8.65 20.03 -3.07
CA GLY A 58 8.30 21.00 -4.11
C GLY A 58 9.38 22.07 -4.39
N HIS A 59 10.43 22.16 -3.57
CA HIS A 59 11.55 23.07 -3.77
C HIS A 59 12.35 22.77 -5.05
N HIS A 60 12.28 21.54 -5.58
CA HIS A 60 12.92 21.20 -6.86
C HIS A 60 12.26 21.92 -8.06
N SER A 61 10.98 22.21 -8.00
CA SER A 61 10.23 22.85 -9.07
C SER A 61 9.63 24.20 -8.70
N ASP A 62 9.93 24.71 -7.50
CA ASP A 62 9.37 25.92 -6.91
C ASP A 62 7.84 25.91 -6.84
N ARG A 63 7.23 24.70 -6.70
CA ARG A 63 5.78 24.51 -6.60
C ARG A 63 5.35 24.33 -5.14
N VAL A 64 4.12 24.78 -4.87
CA VAL A 64 3.50 24.66 -3.54
C VAL A 64 2.09 24.10 -3.66
N ALA A 65 1.57 23.48 -2.59
CA ALA A 65 0.18 23.07 -2.52
C ALA A 65 -0.75 24.27 -2.73
N GLY A 66 -1.89 24.04 -3.41
CA GLY A 66 -2.82 25.10 -3.79
C GLY A 66 -2.43 25.88 -5.05
N ALA A 67 -1.24 25.66 -5.61
CA ALA A 67 -0.84 26.30 -6.85
C ALA A 67 -1.59 25.72 -8.07
N LEU A 68 -1.91 26.57 -9.00
CA LEU A 68 -2.46 26.18 -10.30
C LEU A 68 -1.33 25.62 -11.16
N GLY A 69 -1.36 24.34 -11.50
CA GLY A 69 -0.35 23.78 -12.40
C GLY A 69 -0.57 22.31 -12.71
N LEU A 70 -0.70 22.00 -13.99
CA LEU A 70 -0.85 20.63 -14.51
C LEU A 70 0.48 20.07 -15.01
N GLY A 71 1.45 19.94 -14.14
CA GLY A 71 2.69 19.25 -14.46
C GLY A 71 3.61 20.02 -15.43
N MET A 72 4.82 19.47 -15.63
CA MET A 72 5.85 19.96 -16.53
C MET A 72 5.59 19.40 -17.95
N SER A 73 4.62 19.94 -18.67
CA SER A 73 4.39 19.64 -20.08
C SER A 73 4.50 20.93 -20.88
N GLU A 74 5.18 20.87 -22.02
CA GLU A 74 5.31 22.01 -22.94
C GLU A 74 3.95 22.53 -23.42
N THR A 75 2.91 21.69 -23.37
CA THR A 75 1.55 22.08 -23.69
C THR A 75 0.66 21.96 -22.46
N PRO A 76 -0.05 23.03 -22.07
CA PRO A 76 -1.03 22.96 -20.98
C PRO A 76 -2.04 21.84 -21.20
N GLY A 77 -2.09 20.88 -20.27
CA GLY A 77 -2.98 19.72 -20.36
C GLY A 77 -2.47 18.55 -21.18
N GLY A 78 -1.29 18.61 -21.80
CA GLY A 78 -0.75 17.52 -22.62
C GLY A 78 -0.62 16.18 -21.87
N ALA A 79 -0.17 16.22 -20.63
CA ALA A 79 -0.08 15.02 -19.79
C ALA A 79 -1.47 14.43 -19.50
N VAL A 80 -2.45 15.28 -19.16
CA VAL A 80 -3.85 14.86 -18.88
C VAL A 80 -4.48 14.21 -20.11
N GLU A 81 -4.31 14.84 -21.28
CA GLU A 81 -4.86 14.31 -22.55
C GLU A 81 -4.24 12.95 -22.89
N HIS A 82 -2.94 12.80 -22.74
CA HIS A 82 -2.24 11.54 -22.99
C HIS A 82 -2.74 10.42 -22.07
N LEU A 83 -2.92 10.68 -20.78
CA LEU A 83 -3.47 9.72 -19.83
C LEU A 83 -4.91 9.36 -20.16
N ARG A 84 -5.72 10.35 -20.56
CA ARG A 84 -7.11 10.14 -20.96
C ARG A 84 -7.23 9.27 -22.21
N ILE A 85 -6.42 9.51 -23.22
CA ILE A 85 -6.36 8.69 -24.44
C ILE A 85 -6.01 7.25 -24.09
N LYS A 86 -5.00 7.02 -23.24
CA LYS A 86 -4.65 5.68 -22.77
C LYS A 86 -5.82 4.99 -22.09
N LEU A 87 -6.51 5.70 -21.20
CA LEU A 87 -7.65 5.17 -20.47
C LEU A 87 -8.81 4.80 -21.42
N GLN A 88 -9.09 5.63 -22.43
CA GLN A 88 -10.08 5.35 -23.46
C GLN A 88 -9.73 4.13 -24.31
N GLN A 89 -8.44 3.87 -24.53
CA GLN A 89 -7.93 2.68 -25.22
C GLN A 89 -7.91 1.41 -24.34
N GLY A 90 -8.41 1.48 -23.11
CA GLY A 90 -8.35 0.36 -22.15
C GLY A 90 -6.96 0.09 -21.60
N LYS A 91 -5.99 0.98 -21.84
CA LYS A 91 -4.62 0.88 -21.32
C LYS A 91 -4.52 1.52 -19.94
N GLN A 92 -3.46 1.17 -19.21
CA GLN A 92 -3.13 1.81 -17.95
C GLN A 92 -2.72 3.28 -18.20
N PRO A 93 -3.29 4.25 -17.47
CA PRO A 93 -2.99 5.66 -17.62
C PRO A 93 -1.67 6.02 -16.90
N VAL A 94 -0.55 5.49 -17.40
CA VAL A 94 0.80 5.72 -16.85
C VAL A 94 1.74 6.14 -17.95
N THR A 95 2.64 7.07 -17.67
CA THR A 95 3.72 7.45 -18.58
C THR A 95 5.01 7.69 -17.81
N VAL A 96 6.16 7.37 -18.44
CA VAL A 96 7.50 7.63 -17.90
C VAL A 96 8.26 8.42 -18.96
N TYR A 97 8.92 9.49 -18.56
CA TYR A 97 9.61 10.40 -19.46
C TYR A 97 10.74 11.16 -18.74
N PHE A 98 11.52 11.91 -19.47
CA PHE A 98 12.42 12.91 -18.90
C PHE A 98 11.78 14.29 -19.08
N SER A 99 11.96 15.14 -18.08
CA SER A 99 11.47 16.52 -18.08
C SER A 99 12.56 17.46 -17.58
N GLU A 100 12.41 18.74 -17.86
CA GLU A 100 13.33 19.78 -17.45
C GLU A 100 12.51 20.92 -16.80
N ASN A 101 13.04 21.51 -15.72
CA ASN A 101 12.43 22.70 -15.13
C ASN A 101 12.95 23.99 -15.80
N ALA A 102 12.41 25.14 -15.39
CA ALA A 102 12.81 26.43 -15.92
C ALA A 102 14.29 26.81 -15.65
N LYS A 103 14.94 26.09 -14.73
CA LYS A 103 16.36 26.28 -14.37
C LYS A 103 17.31 25.42 -15.20
N GLY A 104 16.77 24.53 -16.06
CA GLY A 104 17.56 23.55 -16.81
C GLY A 104 17.88 22.27 -16.05
N ASP A 105 17.27 22.05 -14.90
CA ASP A 105 17.46 20.81 -14.15
C ASP A 105 16.62 19.69 -14.75
N VAL A 106 17.25 18.54 -14.94
CA VAL A 106 16.61 17.37 -15.57
C VAL A 106 16.06 16.43 -14.53
N PHE A 107 14.85 15.96 -14.77
CA PHE A 107 14.14 14.98 -13.96
C PHE A 107 13.83 13.72 -14.76
N ARG A 108 13.91 12.58 -14.11
CA ARG A 108 13.25 11.37 -14.57
C ARG A 108 11.84 11.34 -13.96
N SER A 109 10.84 11.45 -14.80
CA SER A 109 9.45 11.66 -14.38
C SER A 109 8.58 10.46 -14.70
N ALA A 110 7.62 10.18 -13.83
CA ALA A 110 6.52 9.26 -14.08
C ALA A 110 5.22 9.93 -13.66
N THR A 111 4.18 9.79 -14.49
CA THR A 111 2.85 10.31 -14.19
C THR A 111 1.85 9.18 -14.26
N ILE A 112 1.02 9.05 -13.23
CA ILE A 112 -0.05 8.08 -13.08
C ILE A 112 -1.37 8.83 -13.07
N GLY A 113 -2.32 8.42 -13.91
CA GLY A 113 -3.68 8.93 -13.87
C GLY A 113 -4.45 8.30 -12.72
N ILE A 114 -5.06 9.13 -11.89
CA ILE A 114 -5.95 8.71 -10.81
C ILE A 114 -7.35 8.54 -11.40
N VAL A 115 -7.87 7.33 -11.32
CA VAL A 115 -9.16 6.96 -11.92
C VAL A 115 -10.21 6.81 -10.83
N GLY A 116 -11.29 7.55 -10.96
CA GLY A 116 -12.42 7.51 -10.05
C GLY A 116 -13.62 6.75 -10.61
N GLU A 117 -14.80 7.08 -10.09
CA GLU A 117 -16.07 6.47 -10.49
C GLU A 117 -16.32 6.59 -11.99
N GLY A 118 -16.96 5.57 -12.57
CA GLY A 118 -17.22 5.53 -14.00
C GLY A 118 -15.97 5.48 -14.89
N ARG A 119 -14.82 5.08 -14.35
CA ARG A 119 -13.52 5.06 -15.03
C ARG A 119 -13.10 6.44 -15.56
N ARG A 120 -13.48 7.51 -14.89
CA ARG A 120 -13.07 8.90 -15.25
C ARG A 120 -11.69 9.20 -14.67
N LEU A 121 -10.90 9.97 -15.41
CA LEU A 121 -9.67 10.55 -14.88
C LEU A 121 -10.06 11.71 -13.94
N ILE A 122 -9.74 11.58 -12.65
CA ILE A 122 -10.10 12.56 -11.61
C ILE A 122 -8.89 13.33 -11.07
N GLY A 123 -7.69 12.86 -11.38
CA GLY A 123 -6.46 13.49 -10.94
C GLY A 123 -5.24 12.82 -11.54
N MET A 124 -4.07 13.25 -11.10
CA MET A 124 -2.78 12.67 -11.48
C MET A 124 -1.87 12.64 -10.27
N MET A 125 -1.01 11.63 -10.20
CA MET A 125 0.14 11.60 -9.31
C MET A 125 1.42 11.59 -10.13
N CYS A 126 2.31 12.54 -9.86
CA CYS A 126 3.58 12.68 -10.54
C CYS A 126 4.73 12.36 -9.59
N PHE A 127 5.69 11.60 -10.10
CA PHE A 127 6.97 11.31 -9.45
C PHE A 127 8.06 11.93 -10.30
N ASN A 128 8.87 12.78 -9.72
CA ASN A 128 9.96 13.47 -10.40
C ASN A 128 11.24 13.22 -9.62
N PHE A 129 12.12 12.37 -10.14
CA PHE A 129 13.43 12.16 -9.55
C PHE A 129 14.40 13.19 -10.12
N PHE A 130 14.98 14.00 -9.24
CA PHE A 130 15.96 15.03 -9.58
C PHE A 130 17.32 14.41 -9.87
N LEU A 131 17.77 14.46 -11.13
CA LEU A 131 18.96 13.73 -11.55
C LEU A 131 20.27 14.32 -11.02
N ASN A 132 20.26 15.55 -10.50
CA ASN A 132 21.42 16.15 -9.84
C ASN A 132 21.50 15.77 -8.35
N THR A 133 20.62 14.92 -7.83
CA THR A 133 20.70 14.39 -6.45
C THR A 133 22.04 13.68 -6.25
N PRO A 134 22.84 14.05 -5.23
CA PRO A 134 24.10 13.39 -4.95
C PRO A 134 23.94 11.90 -4.73
N LEU A 135 24.82 11.09 -5.30
CA LEU A 135 24.78 9.64 -5.14
C LEU A 135 24.84 9.20 -3.65
N SER A 136 25.54 9.97 -2.81
CA SER A 136 25.60 9.74 -1.37
C SER A 136 24.23 9.77 -0.71
N GLU A 137 23.36 10.71 -1.09
CA GLU A 137 21.99 10.82 -0.56
C GLU A 137 21.15 9.63 -0.99
N ILE A 138 21.31 9.17 -2.23
CA ILE A 138 20.62 7.97 -2.72
C ILE A 138 21.07 6.72 -1.96
N ILE A 139 22.38 6.57 -1.71
CA ILE A 139 22.93 5.44 -0.97
C ILE A 139 22.44 5.45 0.48
N GLU A 140 22.34 6.63 1.11
CA GLU A 140 21.86 6.76 2.48
C GLU A 140 20.44 6.21 2.68
N LEU A 141 19.58 6.29 1.67
CA LEU A 141 18.23 5.71 1.72
C LEU A 141 18.24 4.18 1.92
N PHE A 142 19.29 3.52 1.45
CA PHE A 142 19.45 2.06 1.52
C PHE A 142 20.39 1.59 2.62
N THR A 143 20.92 2.52 3.42
CA THR A 143 21.80 2.20 4.56
C THR A 143 21.05 2.31 5.89
N ILE A 144 21.39 1.43 6.83
CA ILE A 144 20.81 1.51 8.18
C ILE A 144 21.58 2.58 8.95
N PRO A 145 20.94 3.69 9.37
CA PRO A 145 21.60 4.70 10.19
C PRO A 145 22.13 4.07 11.50
N LYS A 146 23.32 4.47 11.94
CA LYS A 146 24.00 3.88 13.11
C LYS A 146 23.16 3.90 14.41
N ASN A 147 22.17 4.78 14.50
CA ASN A 147 21.36 5.00 15.70
C ASN A 147 19.93 4.47 15.58
N VAL A 148 19.62 3.69 14.54
CA VAL A 148 18.28 3.14 14.35
C VAL A 148 18.20 1.74 14.95
N VAL A 149 17.26 1.57 15.87
CA VAL A 149 16.87 0.24 16.36
C VAL A 149 16.09 -0.46 15.26
N VAL A 150 16.74 -1.38 14.56
CA VAL A 150 16.06 -2.24 13.59
C VAL A 150 15.06 -3.11 14.35
N ARG A 151 13.77 -2.82 14.21
CA ARG A 151 12.73 -3.73 14.70
C ARG A 151 12.89 -5.04 13.93
N LYS A 152 13.10 -6.13 14.65
CA LYS A 152 12.97 -7.48 14.08
C LYS A 152 11.48 -7.74 13.82
N ALA A 153 10.93 -7.08 12.81
CA ALA A 153 9.68 -7.53 12.25
C ALA A 153 9.99 -8.86 11.56
N ARG A 154 9.40 -9.94 12.03
CA ARG A 154 9.24 -11.12 11.19
C ARG A 154 8.29 -10.68 10.08
N LEU A 155 8.85 -10.18 8.98
CA LEU A 155 8.11 -10.07 7.75
C LEU A 155 7.72 -11.51 7.41
N ALA A 156 6.43 -11.81 7.46
CA ALA A 156 5.96 -13.07 6.91
C ALA A 156 6.49 -13.14 5.47
N PRO A 157 7.17 -14.25 5.08
CA PRO A 157 7.70 -14.37 3.75
C PRO A 157 6.57 -14.14 2.75
N CYS A 158 6.80 -13.23 1.82
CA CYS A 158 5.82 -12.86 0.83
C CYS A 158 5.61 -14.02 -0.14
N MET A 159 4.40 -14.56 -0.15
CA MET A 159 3.65 -15.06 -1.32
C MET A 159 4.03 -16.36 -2.04
N ASP A 160 5.08 -17.12 -1.72
CA ASP A 160 5.29 -18.48 -2.27
C ASP A 160 5.11 -19.59 -1.23
N GLN A 161 4.71 -19.24 -0.02
CA GLN A 161 4.35 -20.26 0.95
C GLN A 161 2.92 -20.73 0.64
N ASN A 162 2.85 -21.98 0.20
CA ASN A 162 1.62 -22.73 0.13
C ASN A 162 0.85 -22.50 1.45
N TYR A 163 -0.44 -22.19 1.38
CA TYR A 163 -1.30 -21.98 2.55
C TYR A 163 -1.10 -23.05 3.63
N ASP A 164 -0.76 -24.26 3.22
CA ASP A 164 -0.43 -25.38 4.08
C ASP A 164 0.80 -25.14 4.96
N THR A 165 1.84 -24.45 4.45
CA THR A 165 3.05 -24.13 5.24
C THR A 165 2.73 -23.13 6.35
N ILE A 166 1.93 -22.08 6.04
CA ILE A 166 1.50 -21.08 7.03
C ILE A 166 0.66 -21.76 8.14
N LEU A 167 -0.26 -22.62 7.75
CA LEU A 167 -1.08 -23.37 8.71
C LEU A 167 -0.23 -24.27 9.62
N ILE A 168 0.76 -24.98 9.05
CA ILE A 168 1.70 -25.83 9.80
C ILE A 168 2.48 -25.01 10.83
N GLU A 169 3.03 -23.86 10.42
CA GLU A 169 3.79 -22.97 11.29
C GLU A 169 2.89 -22.41 12.41
N THR A 170 1.71 -21.92 12.08
CA THR A 170 0.74 -21.40 13.06
C THR A 170 0.35 -22.45 14.09
N ILE A 171 0.11 -23.71 13.66
CA ILE A 171 -0.25 -24.81 14.55
C ILE A 171 0.92 -25.17 15.46
N ARG A 172 2.15 -25.21 14.94
CA ARG A 172 3.36 -25.52 15.73
C ARG A 172 3.68 -24.42 16.73
N GLU A 173 3.55 -23.15 16.35
CA GLU A 173 3.75 -22.02 17.27
C GLU A 173 2.73 -22.05 18.42
N ALA A 174 1.46 -22.28 18.12
CA ALA A 174 0.43 -22.41 19.15
C ALA A 174 0.71 -23.59 20.08
N GLN A 175 1.13 -24.73 19.52
CA GLN A 175 1.53 -25.91 20.29
C GLN A 175 2.71 -25.61 21.22
N GLN A 176 3.79 -25.03 20.69
CA GLN A 176 5.00 -24.71 21.45
C GLN A 176 4.67 -23.73 22.59
N THR A 177 3.98 -22.65 22.29
CA THR A 177 3.63 -21.62 23.28
C THR A 177 2.82 -22.19 24.44
N VAL A 178 1.85 -23.07 24.17
CA VAL A 178 1.01 -23.68 25.23
C VAL A 178 1.77 -24.77 25.96
N MET A 179 2.67 -25.50 25.28
CA MET A 179 3.46 -26.53 25.93
C MET A 179 4.51 -25.97 26.90
N ASP A 180 5.07 -24.79 26.58
CA ASP A 180 6.04 -24.08 27.41
C ASP A 180 5.39 -23.31 28.56
N ASP A 181 4.08 -23.09 28.51
CA ASP A 181 3.33 -22.40 29.56
C ASP A 181 3.08 -23.33 30.77
N SER A 182 3.73 -23.02 31.90
CA SER A 182 3.63 -23.76 33.14
C SER A 182 2.29 -23.57 33.89
N ASP A 183 1.58 -22.46 33.58
CA ASP A 183 0.32 -22.13 34.27
C ASP A 183 -0.86 -22.92 33.70
N ILE A 184 -0.67 -23.57 32.56
CA ILE A 184 -1.70 -24.43 31.95
C ILE A 184 -1.52 -25.87 32.35
N PRO A 185 -2.49 -26.47 33.09
CA PRO A 185 -2.42 -27.87 33.48
C PRO A 185 -2.35 -28.80 32.27
N ALA A 186 -1.58 -29.88 32.37
CA ALA A 186 -1.37 -30.86 31.28
C ALA A 186 -2.66 -31.35 30.62
N LYS A 187 -3.74 -31.57 31.41
CA LYS A 187 -5.07 -31.96 30.91
C LYS A 187 -5.76 -30.86 30.10
N GLY A 188 -5.40 -29.59 30.32
CA GLY A 188 -5.98 -28.41 29.63
C GLY A 188 -5.26 -28.02 28.35
N LYS A 189 -4.00 -28.42 28.17
CA LYS A 189 -3.15 -27.93 27.07
C LYS A 189 -3.76 -28.14 25.69
N LYS A 190 -4.33 -29.32 25.41
CA LYS A 190 -4.97 -29.61 24.12
C LYS A 190 -6.17 -28.70 23.83
N LYS A 191 -7.01 -28.45 24.83
CA LYS A 191 -8.15 -27.53 24.71
C LYS A 191 -7.67 -26.12 24.42
N GLU A 192 -6.65 -25.67 25.14
CA GLU A 192 -6.10 -24.32 24.98
C GLU A 192 -5.44 -24.12 23.61
N ILE A 193 -4.69 -25.10 23.10
CA ILE A 193 -4.15 -25.04 21.73
C ILE A 193 -5.28 -24.86 20.73
N ILE A 194 -6.34 -25.67 20.81
CA ILE A 194 -7.47 -25.61 19.88
C ILE A 194 -8.21 -24.27 20.02
N ARG A 195 -8.33 -23.71 21.22
CA ARG A 195 -8.92 -22.39 21.44
C ARG A 195 -8.14 -21.30 20.69
N ARG A 196 -6.82 -21.23 20.88
CA ARG A 196 -5.95 -20.25 20.22
C ARG A 196 -5.96 -20.40 18.69
N LEU A 197 -5.97 -21.63 18.18
CA LEU A 197 -6.06 -21.90 16.76
C LEU A 197 -7.42 -21.49 16.17
N ASN A 198 -8.49 -21.63 16.95
CA ASN A 198 -9.82 -21.14 16.55
C ASN A 198 -9.87 -19.61 16.46
N GLU A 199 -9.28 -18.94 17.44
CA GLU A 199 -9.15 -17.47 17.44
C GLU A 199 -8.28 -16.96 16.29
N ALA A 200 -7.22 -17.71 15.94
CA ALA A 200 -6.37 -17.43 14.78
C ALA A 200 -7.03 -17.77 13.42
N GLY A 201 -8.27 -18.30 13.42
CA GLY A 201 -9.00 -18.59 12.18
C GLY A 201 -8.53 -19.83 11.43
N VAL A 202 -7.68 -20.67 12.01
CA VAL A 202 -7.14 -21.89 11.37
C VAL A 202 -8.25 -22.84 10.90
N PHE A 203 -9.35 -22.92 11.63
CA PHE A 203 -10.46 -23.81 11.31
C PHE A 203 -11.47 -23.23 10.29
N ASN A 204 -11.25 -22.00 9.84
CA ASN A 204 -11.98 -21.44 8.70
C ASN A 204 -11.43 -21.96 7.35
N VAL A 205 -10.26 -22.58 7.38
CA VAL A 205 -9.62 -23.18 6.20
C VAL A 205 -10.02 -24.66 6.10
N LYS A 206 -10.39 -25.11 4.91
CA LYS A 206 -10.91 -26.46 4.66
C LYS A 206 -9.99 -27.58 5.17
N THR A 207 -8.67 -27.39 5.10
CA THR A 207 -7.65 -28.36 5.54
C THR A 207 -7.26 -28.20 7.02
N GLY A 208 -7.62 -27.12 7.69
CA GLY A 208 -7.14 -26.74 9.02
C GLY A 208 -7.41 -27.79 10.11
N VAL A 209 -8.60 -28.40 10.13
CA VAL A 209 -8.95 -29.47 11.10
C VAL A 209 -8.07 -30.70 10.91
N ALA A 210 -7.86 -31.13 9.67
CA ALA A 210 -7.07 -32.33 9.37
C ALA A 210 -5.58 -32.09 9.70
N MET A 211 -5.04 -30.92 9.36
CA MET A 211 -3.67 -30.54 9.67
C MET A 211 -3.41 -30.41 11.18
N CYS A 212 -4.32 -29.76 11.89
CA CYS A 212 -4.27 -29.66 13.34
C CYS A 212 -4.27 -31.06 14.00
N ALA A 213 -5.17 -31.94 13.58
CA ALA A 213 -5.24 -33.31 14.10
C ALA A 213 -3.93 -34.09 13.87
N ASN A 214 -3.35 -33.95 12.65
CA ASN A 214 -2.09 -34.62 12.30
C ASN A 214 -0.90 -34.10 13.13
N ILE A 215 -0.74 -32.77 13.23
CA ILE A 215 0.39 -32.18 13.95
C ILE A 215 0.31 -32.41 15.46
N LEU A 216 -0.89 -32.35 16.04
CA LEU A 216 -1.09 -32.61 17.47
C LEU A 216 -1.17 -34.11 17.85
N GLY A 217 -1.14 -35.02 16.86
CA GLY A 217 -1.26 -36.45 17.08
C GLY A 217 -2.60 -36.85 17.71
N ILE A 218 -3.71 -36.20 17.32
CA ILE A 218 -5.06 -36.47 17.80
C ILE A 218 -6.01 -36.79 16.66
N ARG A 219 -7.19 -37.34 16.97
CA ARG A 219 -8.21 -37.60 15.96
C ARG A 219 -8.96 -36.33 15.60
N THR A 220 -9.37 -36.17 14.34
CA THR A 220 -10.21 -35.05 13.88
C THR A 220 -11.50 -34.92 14.70
N ALA A 221 -12.09 -36.04 15.13
CA ALA A 221 -13.24 -36.06 16.04
C ALA A 221 -12.95 -35.33 17.36
N THR A 222 -11.72 -35.44 17.89
CA THR A 222 -11.30 -34.76 19.12
C THR A 222 -11.22 -33.21 18.87
N VAL A 223 -10.71 -32.77 17.72
CA VAL A 223 -10.71 -31.36 17.36
C VAL A 223 -12.13 -30.80 17.29
N HIS A 224 -13.01 -31.51 16.59
CA HIS A 224 -14.43 -31.10 16.50
C HIS A 224 -15.15 -31.11 17.85
N MET A 225 -14.82 -32.04 18.76
CA MET A 225 -15.36 -32.06 20.12
C MET A 225 -14.97 -30.76 20.85
N HIS A 226 -13.70 -30.39 20.83
CA HIS A 226 -13.22 -29.17 21.49
C HIS A 226 -13.84 -27.92 20.88
N LEU A 227 -13.96 -27.83 19.54
CA LEU A 227 -14.60 -26.70 18.88
C LEU A 227 -16.07 -26.53 19.27
N ARG A 228 -16.83 -27.64 19.38
CA ARG A 228 -18.23 -27.62 19.87
C ARG A 228 -18.33 -27.13 21.32
N ASN A 229 -17.40 -27.55 22.16
CA ASN A 229 -17.38 -27.12 23.55
C ASN A 229 -17.08 -25.62 23.66
N LEU A 230 -16.13 -25.09 22.87
CA LEU A 230 -15.84 -23.66 22.82
C LEU A 230 -17.06 -22.84 22.33
N ALA A 231 -17.77 -23.33 21.32
CA ALA A 231 -18.99 -22.68 20.84
C ALA A 231 -20.15 -22.69 21.88
N ALA A 232 -20.14 -23.65 22.81
CA ALA A 232 -21.13 -23.71 23.89
C ALA A 232 -20.77 -22.78 25.07
N GLU A 233 -19.48 -22.49 25.29
CA GLU A 233 -18.99 -21.57 26.34
C GLU A 233 -19.25 -20.10 26.01
N HIS A 234 -19.52 -19.76 24.74
CA HIS A 234 -19.82 -18.40 24.25
C HIS A 234 -21.32 -18.11 24.06
N ARG A 235 -22.23 -19.01 24.51
CA ARG A 235 -23.67 -18.80 24.56
C ARG A 235 -24.15 -18.51 25.97
#